data_05219b02006fdc5c852fabc9b207b340
#
_entry.id   05219b02006fdc5c852fabc9b207b340
#
_cell.length_a   1.000
_cell.length_b   1.000
_cell.length_c   1.000
_cell.angle_alpha   90.00
_cell.angle_beta   90.00
_cell.angle_gamma   90.00
#
_symmetry.space_group_name_H-M   'P 1'
#
loop_
_entity.id
_entity.type
_entity.pdbx_description
1 polymer ?
#
loop_
_entity_poly.entity_id
_entity_poly.type
_entity_poly.pdbx_seq_one_letter_code
_entity_poly.pdbx_strand_id
1 'polypeptide(L)'
;MEAMKRAVLLGLVFALVLALPAAAEGTLTLYDRFTVSRDTEVLDLGNLKIVDLDRLRGYLDRLPRLTQVVMPETRLSVAQLDSLAAAYPGVRFDCSFSFVKGVVSTSQTAYSTLNTLSDKRYTETRFQALKYCPDLRALDLGHNSIRDLSFLYAMPELRVLILADNQITDLTPLASLKHLEYLELFFNDITDISPLAALDQLKDLNLCRNRIEDVTPLLGLKSLQRLWIPDNFLTERQKAELETALPGCRIQYEWSRSTSFGWREHPRFEVIKRIFRSGVYEPLEP
;
A
#
# COMPACT_ATOMS: atom_id res chain seq x y z
N MET A 1 -36.36 -66.99 -58.31
CA MET A 1 -37.13 -66.36 -57.24
C MET A 1 -36.13 -65.91 -56.22
N GLU A 2 -35.90 -64.69 -56.33
CA GLU A 2 -35.57 -63.64 -55.39
C GLU A 2 -34.46 -63.90 -54.38
N ALA A 3 -33.28 -63.41 -54.78
CA ALA A 3 -32.20 -63.17 -53.83
C ALA A 3 -32.25 -61.71 -53.37
N MET A 4 -32.53 -61.52 -52.13
CA MET A 4 -32.56 -60.20 -51.49
C MET A 4 -31.15 -59.65 -51.37
N LYS A 5 -30.88 -58.56 -52.04
CA LYS A 5 -29.66 -57.74 -51.95
C LYS A 5 -29.61 -57.05 -50.61
N ARG A 6 -28.65 -57.40 -49.76
CA ARG A 6 -28.26 -56.60 -48.56
C ARG A 6 -27.36 -55.46 -49.05
N ALA A 7 -27.86 -54.25 -49.03
CA ALA A 7 -27.04 -53.04 -49.18
C ALA A 7 -26.42 -52.71 -47.81
N VAL A 8 -25.09 -52.75 -47.76
CA VAL A 8 -24.29 -52.24 -46.64
C VAL A 8 -24.16 -50.73 -46.83
N LEU A 9 -24.84 -49.99 -45.97
CA LEU A 9 -24.73 -48.51 -45.92
C LEU A 9 -23.47 -48.19 -45.10
N LEU A 10 -22.35 -47.86 -45.78
CA LEU A 10 -21.21 -47.22 -45.11
C LEU A 10 -21.59 -45.80 -44.74
N GLY A 11 -21.89 -45.58 -43.47
CA GLY A 11 -22.04 -44.25 -42.89
C GLY A 11 -20.70 -43.56 -42.84
N LEU A 12 -20.47 -42.60 -43.74
CA LEU A 12 -19.42 -41.61 -43.61
C LEU A 12 -19.74 -40.70 -42.41
N VAL A 13 -19.10 -40.94 -41.27
CA VAL A 13 -19.05 -40.00 -40.18
C VAL A 13 -18.11 -38.86 -40.61
N PHE A 14 -18.69 -37.78 -41.13
CA PHE A 14 -17.97 -36.52 -41.24
C PHE A 14 -17.74 -35.99 -39.80
N ALA A 15 -16.54 -36.25 -39.28
CA ALA A 15 -16.04 -35.52 -38.11
C ALA A 15 -15.91 -34.05 -38.55
N LEU A 16 -16.86 -33.24 -38.14
CA LEU A 16 -16.78 -31.78 -38.26
C LEU A 16 -15.67 -31.33 -37.31
N VAL A 17 -14.42 -31.31 -37.82
CA VAL A 17 -13.34 -30.61 -37.15
C VAL A 17 -13.72 -29.13 -37.26
N LEU A 18 -14.35 -28.61 -36.19
CA LEU A 18 -14.43 -27.17 -35.99
C LEU A 18 -12.99 -26.67 -35.90
N ALA A 19 -12.45 -26.23 -37.01
CA ALA A 19 -11.21 -25.48 -37.04
C ALA A 19 -11.46 -24.25 -36.16
N LEU A 20 -10.82 -24.19 -34.99
CA LEU A 20 -10.69 -22.97 -34.23
C LEU A 20 -10.18 -21.90 -35.20
N PRO A 21 -10.78 -20.71 -35.26
CA PRO A 21 -10.33 -19.67 -36.16
C PRO A 21 -8.83 -19.46 -35.90
N ALA A 22 -8.02 -19.52 -36.97
CA ALA A 22 -6.62 -19.17 -36.91
C ALA A 22 -6.51 -17.83 -36.19
N ALA A 23 -5.73 -17.78 -35.10
CA ALA A 23 -5.54 -16.54 -34.36
C ALA A 23 -5.15 -15.45 -35.36
N ALA A 24 -5.95 -14.38 -35.45
CA ALA A 24 -5.66 -13.27 -36.34
C ALA A 24 -4.21 -12.80 -36.06
N GLU A 25 -3.45 -12.48 -37.09
CA GLU A 25 -2.12 -11.91 -36.93
C GLU A 25 -2.23 -10.73 -35.97
N GLY A 26 -1.49 -10.75 -34.82
CA GLY A 26 -1.54 -9.71 -33.80
C GLY A 26 -2.35 -10.04 -32.54
N THR A 27 -2.99 -11.21 -32.43
CA THR A 27 -3.67 -11.62 -31.19
C THR A 27 -2.96 -12.80 -30.49
N LEU A 28 -3.25 -12.94 -29.18
CA LEU A 28 -2.77 -14.01 -28.33
C LEU A 28 -3.94 -14.57 -27.52
N THR A 29 -4.15 -15.90 -27.59
CA THR A 29 -5.12 -16.58 -26.72
C THR A 29 -4.41 -17.14 -25.49
N LEU A 30 -4.91 -16.77 -24.31
CA LEU A 30 -4.41 -17.20 -23.02
C LEU A 30 -5.40 -18.13 -22.34
N TYR A 31 -4.91 -19.20 -21.74
CA TYR A 31 -5.70 -20.17 -20.94
C TYR A 31 -6.94 -20.72 -21.69
N ASP A 32 -6.89 -20.72 -23.05
CA ASP A 32 -8.01 -21.12 -23.91
C ASP A 32 -9.31 -20.33 -23.66
N ARG A 33 -9.18 -19.14 -23.10
CA ARG A 33 -10.29 -18.37 -22.55
C ARG A 33 -10.27 -16.87 -22.88
N PHE A 34 -9.09 -16.29 -22.95
CA PHE A 34 -8.89 -14.86 -23.17
C PHE A 34 -8.15 -14.64 -24.47
N THR A 35 -8.70 -13.86 -25.39
CA THR A 35 -8.01 -13.42 -26.59
C THR A 35 -7.73 -11.92 -26.48
N VAL A 36 -6.46 -11.55 -26.52
CA VAL A 36 -6.00 -10.15 -26.38
C VAL A 36 -5.11 -9.78 -27.57
N SER A 37 -5.00 -8.47 -27.84
CA SER A 37 -3.98 -7.96 -28.75
C SER A 37 -2.58 -8.20 -28.16
N ARG A 38 -1.61 -8.45 -29.01
CA ARG A 38 -0.18 -8.50 -28.60
C ARG A 38 0.35 -7.15 -28.15
N ASP A 39 -0.32 -6.07 -28.54
CA ASP A 39 -0.01 -4.70 -28.14
C ASP A 39 -0.74 -4.26 -26.85
N THR A 40 -1.41 -5.19 -26.15
CA THR A 40 -2.13 -4.84 -24.92
C THR A 40 -1.16 -4.31 -23.87
N GLU A 41 -1.55 -3.23 -23.20
CA GLU A 41 -0.82 -2.62 -22.09
C GLU A 41 -1.34 -3.12 -20.75
N VAL A 42 -2.60 -3.53 -20.70
CA VAL A 42 -3.25 -4.06 -19.49
C VAL A 42 -3.82 -5.44 -19.80
N LEU A 43 -3.35 -6.45 -19.08
CA LEU A 43 -3.90 -7.80 -19.14
C LEU A 43 -4.80 -8.05 -17.93
N ASP A 44 -6.12 -8.01 -18.16
CA ASP A 44 -7.09 -8.36 -17.13
C ASP A 44 -7.49 -9.84 -17.24
N LEU A 45 -7.14 -10.62 -16.24
CA LEU A 45 -7.45 -12.05 -16.12
C LEU A 45 -8.73 -12.29 -15.29
N GLY A 46 -9.39 -11.23 -14.83
CA GLY A 46 -10.66 -11.29 -14.09
C GLY A 46 -10.59 -12.27 -12.91
N ASN A 47 -11.56 -13.16 -12.84
CA ASN A 47 -11.70 -14.14 -11.76
C ASN A 47 -10.81 -15.38 -11.94
N LEU A 48 -9.83 -15.37 -12.84
CA LEU A 48 -8.94 -16.51 -13.04
C LEU A 48 -7.91 -16.58 -11.91
N LYS A 49 -7.91 -17.69 -11.18
CA LYS A 49 -6.89 -17.98 -10.19
C LYS A 49 -5.68 -18.62 -10.85
N ILE A 50 -4.59 -17.88 -10.91
CA ILE A 50 -3.33 -18.37 -11.48
C ILE A 50 -2.60 -19.23 -10.45
N VAL A 51 -2.32 -20.47 -10.82
CA VAL A 51 -1.56 -21.45 -10.02
C VAL A 51 -0.23 -21.77 -10.67
N ASP A 52 -0.18 -21.77 -12.01
CA ASP A 52 1.00 -22.05 -12.81
C ASP A 52 1.63 -20.73 -13.31
N LEU A 53 2.67 -20.28 -12.60
CA LEU A 53 3.39 -19.04 -12.94
C LEU A 53 4.29 -19.19 -14.18
N ASP A 54 4.75 -20.40 -14.49
CA ASP A 54 5.58 -20.59 -15.67
C ASP A 54 4.73 -20.50 -16.94
N ARG A 55 3.51 -21.03 -16.89
CA ARG A 55 2.53 -20.81 -17.95
C ARG A 55 2.17 -19.33 -18.11
N LEU A 56 1.99 -18.61 -17.01
CA LEU A 56 1.77 -17.16 -17.03
C LEU A 56 2.93 -16.45 -17.71
N ARG A 57 4.17 -16.70 -17.29
CA ARG A 57 5.39 -16.13 -17.89
C ARG A 57 5.44 -16.35 -19.40
N GLY A 58 5.17 -17.58 -19.87
CA GLY A 58 5.13 -17.87 -21.30
C GLY A 58 4.11 -17.06 -22.10
N TYR A 59 3.08 -16.52 -21.45
CA TYR A 59 2.18 -15.55 -22.06
C TYR A 59 2.73 -14.12 -21.99
N LEU A 60 3.24 -13.69 -20.84
CA LEU A 60 3.77 -12.33 -20.62
C LEU A 60 4.94 -12.03 -21.56
N ASP A 61 5.82 -13.00 -21.83
CA ASP A 61 6.96 -12.89 -22.77
C ASP A 61 6.51 -12.54 -24.21
N ARG A 62 5.24 -12.75 -24.53
CA ARG A 62 4.63 -12.50 -25.84
C ARG A 62 3.84 -11.19 -25.89
N LEU A 63 3.85 -10.39 -24.82
CA LEU A 63 3.11 -9.13 -24.66
C LEU A 63 4.10 -7.97 -24.36
N PRO A 64 4.85 -7.51 -25.35
CA PRO A 64 6.01 -6.60 -25.13
C PRO A 64 5.62 -5.19 -24.65
N ARG A 65 4.35 -4.80 -24.76
CA ARG A 65 3.85 -3.48 -24.32
C ARG A 65 3.14 -3.50 -22.98
N LEU A 66 3.17 -4.65 -22.29
CA LEU A 66 2.43 -4.84 -21.05
C LEU A 66 3.01 -3.96 -19.93
N THR A 67 2.14 -3.24 -19.25
CA THR A 67 2.44 -2.40 -18.07
C THR A 67 1.72 -2.88 -16.82
N GLN A 68 0.62 -3.66 -16.99
CA GLN A 68 -0.18 -4.11 -15.86
C GLN A 68 -0.81 -5.49 -16.12
N VAL A 69 -0.79 -6.34 -15.10
CA VAL A 69 -1.53 -7.62 -15.04
C VAL A 69 -2.51 -7.58 -13.87
N VAL A 70 -3.80 -7.69 -14.17
CA VAL A 70 -4.89 -7.69 -13.18
C VAL A 70 -5.35 -9.13 -12.95
N MET A 71 -5.10 -9.68 -11.76
CA MET A 71 -5.43 -11.06 -11.38
C MET A 71 -5.83 -11.13 -9.88
N PRO A 72 -6.94 -10.49 -9.48
CA PRO A 72 -7.30 -10.23 -8.09
C PRO A 72 -7.53 -11.52 -7.29
N GLU A 73 -7.99 -12.59 -7.92
CA GLU A 73 -8.22 -13.90 -7.29
C GLU A 73 -6.93 -14.72 -7.11
N THR A 74 -5.81 -14.23 -7.65
CA THR A 74 -4.51 -14.89 -7.53
C THR A 74 -3.80 -14.46 -6.25
N ARG A 75 -3.41 -15.44 -5.43
CA ARG A 75 -2.63 -15.20 -4.23
C ARG A 75 -1.20 -15.69 -4.41
N LEU A 76 -0.26 -14.77 -4.32
CA LEU A 76 1.18 -15.04 -4.46
C LEU A 76 1.88 -14.98 -3.09
N SER A 77 3.00 -15.67 -2.99
CA SER A 77 3.98 -15.39 -1.94
C SER A 77 4.80 -14.14 -2.30
N VAL A 78 5.42 -13.51 -1.31
CA VAL A 78 6.32 -12.38 -1.55
C VAL A 78 7.46 -12.77 -2.49
N ALA A 79 8.03 -13.98 -2.34
CA ALA A 79 9.08 -14.49 -3.20
C ALA A 79 8.63 -14.65 -4.67
N GLN A 80 7.38 -15.03 -4.91
CA GLN A 80 6.80 -15.11 -6.26
C GLN A 80 6.62 -13.71 -6.86
N LEU A 81 6.16 -12.73 -6.05
CA LEU A 81 6.10 -11.33 -6.47
C LEU A 81 7.48 -10.75 -6.79
N ASP A 82 8.48 -10.99 -5.93
CA ASP A 82 9.87 -10.59 -6.17
C ASP A 82 10.39 -11.17 -7.49
N SER A 83 10.09 -12.45 -7.75
CA SER A 83 10.49 -13.13 -9.00
C SER A 83 9.80 -12.57 -10.25
N LEU A 84 8.50 -12.22 -10.16
CA LEU A 84 7.78 -11.61 -11.28
C LEU A 84 8.25 -10.17 -11.52
N ALA A 85 8.43 -9.37 -10.47
CA ALA A 85 8.92 -8.00 -10.58
C ALA A 85 10.34 -7.93 -11.18
N ALA A 86 11.19 -8.90 -10.83
CA ALA A 86 12.54 -8.99 -11.40
C ALA A 86 12.53 -9.41 -12.87
N ALA A 87 11.63 -10.32 -13.27
CA ALA A 87 11.52 -10.80 -14.65
C ALA A 87 10.84 -9.76 -15.57
N TYR A 88 9.92 -8.97 -15.03
CA TYR A 88 9.12 -8.00 -15.79
C TYR A 88 9.22 -6.61 -15.15
N PRO A 89 10.38 -5.94 -15.21
CA PRO A 89 10.58 -4.61 -14.66
C PRO A 89 9.65 -3.62 -15.38
N GLY A 90 8.86 -2.86 -14.61
CA GLY A 90 7.88 -1.91 -15.15
C GLY A 90 6.47 -2.50 -15.35
N VAL A 91 6.26 -3.80 -15.13
CA VAL A 91 4.92 -4.39 -15.12
C VAL A 91 4.39 -4.45 -13.69
N ARG A 92 3.23 -3.84 -13.46
CA ARG A 92 2.49 -3.92 -12.21
C ARG A 92 1.66 -5.20 -12.17
N PHE A 93 1.69 -5.91 -11.04
CA PHE A 93 0.88 -7.10 -10.80
C PHE A 93 -0.18 -6.80 -9.74
N ASP A 94 -1.44 -6.67 -10.16
CA ASP A 94 -2.57 -6.51 -9.25
C ASP A 94 -3.10 -7.88 -8.84
N CYS A 95 -2.70 -8.30 -7.66
CA CYS A 95 -3.01 -9.60 -7.07
C CYS A 95 -3.11 -9.48 -5.55
N SER A 96 -3.20 -10.59 -4.86
CA SER A 96 -3.09 -10.64 -3.41
C SER A 96 -1.86 -11.40 -2.96
N PHE A 97 -1.36 -11.12 -1.75
CA PHE A 97 -0.24 -11.86 -1.16
C PHE A 97 -0.43 -12.08 0.34
N SER A 98 0.24 -13.10 0.85
CA SER A 98 0.25 -13.39 2.29
C SER A 98 1.14 -12.41 3.02
N PHE A 99 0.59 -11.68 3.99
CA PHE A 99 1.31 -10.64 4.68
C PHE A 99 0.95 -10.60 6.17
N VAL A 100 1.95 -10.51 7.04
CA VAL A 100 1.86 -10.49 8.50
C VAL A 100 0.85 -11.50 9.05
N LYS A 101 -0.43 -11.15 9.12
CA LYS A 101 -1.52 -11.98 9.64
C LYS A 101 -2.72 -12.03 8.69
N GLY A 102 -2.52 -12.04 7.41
CA GLY A 102 -3.66 -12.07 6.50
C GLY A 102 -3.25 -12.06 5.04
N VAL A 103 -4.15 -11.57 4.25
CA VAL A 103 -3.97 -11.36 2.82
C VAL A 103 -4.09 -9.87 2.57
N VAL A 104 -3.17 -9.33 1.79
CA VAL A 104 -3.17 -7.93 1.34
C VAL A 104 -3.29 -7.94 -0.17
N SER A 105 -4.15 -7.07 -0.72
CA SER A 105 -4.19 -6.78 -2.14
C SER A 105 -3.13 -5.75 -2.49
N THR A 106 -2.45 -5.93 -3.63
CA THR A 106 -1.50 -4.93 -4.15
C THR A 106 -2.17 -3.62 -4.56
N SER A 107 -3.49 -3.63 -4.81
CA SER A 107 -4.32 -2.45 -5.08
C SER A 107 -4.98 -1.84 -3.84
N GLN A 108 -4.64 -2.33 -2.64
CA GLN A 108 -5.19 -1.83 -1.39
C GLN A 108 -4.73 -0.40 -1.12
N THR A 109 -5.65 0.45 -0.66
CA THR A 109 -5.35 1.86 -0.39
C THR A 109 -5.14 2.19 1.09
N ALA A 110 -5.44 1.24 1.99
CA ALA A 110 -5.19 1.38 3.42
C ALA A 110 -4.79 0.04 4.05
N TYR A 111 -3.84 0.07 4.99
CA TYR A 111 -3.40 -1.11 5.75
C TYR A 111 -3.07 -0.75 7.19
N SER A 112 -3.43 -1.61 8.15
CA SER A 112 -3.09 -1.47 9.58
C SER A 112 -2.67 -2.80 10.18
N THR A 113 -1.67 -2.76 11.07
CA THR A 113 -1.27 -3.88 11.93
C THR A 113 -2.02 -3.91 13.26
N LEU A 114 -2.72 -2.86 13.65
CA LEU A 114 -3.41 -2.74 14.96
C LEU A 114 -4.55 -3.73 15.17
N ASN A 115 -5.20 -4.18 14.10
CA ASN A 115 -6.26 -5.18 14.19
C ASN A 115 -5.75 -6.60 14.48
N THR A 116 -4.48 -6.73 14.76
CA THR A 116 -3.88 -8.01 15.09
C THR A 116 -3.75 -8.12 16.62
N LEU A 117 -4.55 -8.99 17.24
CA LEU A 117 -4.47 -9.36 18.66
C LEU A 117 -3.17 -10.12 19.00
N SER A 118 -2.02 -9.58 18.63
CA SER A 118 -0.72 -10.24 18.82
C SER A 118 0.23 -9.31 19.54
N ASP A 119 0.82 -9.80 20.59
CA ASP A 119 1.95 -9.17 21.29
C ASP A 119 3.26 -9.19 20.47
N LYS A 120 3.20 -9.68 19.23
CA LYS A 120 4.38 -9.71 18.35
C LYS A 120 4.62 -8.35 17.74
N ARG A 121 5.81 -7.82 18.00
CA ARG A 121 6.35 -6.64 17.33
C ARG A 121 7.16 -7.09 16.11
N TYR A 122 6.94 -6.45 14.98
CA TYR A 122 7.64 -6.73 13.71
C TYR A 122 8.66 -5.64 13.42
N THR A 123 9.73 -6.02 12.74
CA THR A 123 10.73 -5.07 12.22
C THR A 123 10.37 -4.64 10.80
N GLU A 124 11.05 -3.60 10.30
CA GLU A 124 10.94 -3.08 8.93
C GLU A 124 11.09 -4.16 7.86
N THR A 125 11.90 -5.18 8.09
CA THR A 125 12.10 -6.30 7.14
C THR A 125 10.77 -6.95 6.75
N ARG A 126 9.82 -7.04 7.71
CA ARG A 126 8.50 -7.61 7.44
C ARG A 126 7.66 -6.72 6.53
N PHE A 127 7.88 -5.41 6.58
CA PHE A 127 7.08 -4.42 5.85
C PHE A 127 7.63 -4.09 4.46
N GLN A 128 8.80 -4.59 4.08
CA GLN A 128 9.38 -4.42 2.74
C GLN A 128 8.44 -4.87 1.60
N ALA A 129 7.58 -5.86 1.86
CA ALA A 129 6.61 -6.33 0.86
C ALA A 129 5.51 -5.31 0.52
N LEU A 130 5.31 -4.26 1.34
CA LEU A 130 4.39 -3.17 1.04
C LEU A 130 4.81 -2.34 -0.19
N LYS A 131 6.06 -2.48 -0.65
CA LYS A 131 6.51 -1.93 -1.95
C LYS A 131 5.62 -2.35 -3.14
N TYR A 132 4.88 -3.45 -2.99
CA TYR A 132 3.93 -3.94 -3.98
C TYR A 132 2.54 -3.31 -3.89
N CYS A 133 2.34 -2.37 -2.95
CA CYS A 133 1.08 -1.66 -2.75
C CYS A 133 1.27 -0.14 -3.01
N PRO A 134 1.56 0.28 -4.26
CA PRO A 134 1.89 1.68 -4.56
C PRO A 134 0.71 2.64 -4.34
N ASP A 135 -0.52 2.11 -4.30
CA ASP A 135 -1.74 2.91 -4.10
C ASP A 135 -2.06 3.17 -2.62
N LEU A 136 -1.20 2.73 -1.68
CA LEU A 136 -1.41 3.00 -0.26
C LEU A 136 -1.42 4.51 0.01
N ARG A 137 -2.49 4.95 0.68
CA ARG A 137 -2.71 6.33 1.15
C ARG A 137 -2.84 6.39 2.67
N ALA A 138 -3.14 5.28 3.32
CA ALA A 138 -3.16 5.18 4.77
C ALA A 138 -2.41 3.94 5.25
N LEU A 139 -1.47 4.13 6.17
CA LEU A 139 -0.63 3.07 6.70
C LEU A 139 -0.50 3.23 8.23
N ASP A 140 -0.83 2.16 8.94
CA ASP A 140 -0.68 2.09 10.39
C ASP A 140 0.19 0.88 10.77
N LEU A 141 1.40 1.19 11.19
CA LEU A 141 2.41 0.24 11.67
C LEU A 141 2.81 0.56 13.12
N GLY A 142 1.90 1.15 13.89
CA GLY A 142 2.10 1.39 15.31
C GLY A 142 2.35 0.10 16.10
N HIS A 143 3.02 0.22 17.26
CA HIS A 143 3.31 -0.87 18.19
C HIS A 143 4.16 -2.00 17.58
N ASN A 144 5.19 -1.63 16.82
CA ASN A 144 6.15 -2.55 16.24
C ASN A 144 7.58 -2.27 16.76
N SER A 145 8.60 -2.79 16.09
CA SER A 145 10.02 -2.57 16.41
C SER A 145 10.76 -2.03 15.18
N ILE A 146 10.14 -1.09 14.48
CA ILE A 146 10.68 -0.48 13.27
C ILE A 146 11.77 0.52 13.64
N ARG A 147 12.86 0.49 12.88
CA ARG A 147 13.99 1.43 12.97
C ARG A 147 14.27 2.13 11.65
N ASP A 148 14.15 1.40 10.55
CA ASP A 148 14.41 1.87 9.19
C ASP A 148 13.09 2.10 8.44
N LEU A 149 12.90 3.32 7.95
CA LEU A 149 11.73 3.75 7.19
C LEU A 149 11.95 3.74 5.67
N SER A 150 13.06 3.19 5.17
CA SER A 150 13.40 3.21 3.73
C SER A 150 12.33 2.58 2.83
N PHE A 151 11.55 1.63 3.34
CA PHE A 151 10.44 1.02 2.60
C PHE A 151 9.35 2.03 2.21
N LEU A 152 9.25 3.18 2.89
CA LEU A 152 8.27 4.24 2.60
C LEU A 152 8.55 4.97 1.28
N TYR A 153 9.76 4.91 0.74
CA TYR A 153 10.06 5.48 -0.58
C TYR A 153 9.20 4.87 -1.71
N ALA A 154 8.68 3.66 -1.51
CA ALA A 154 7.79 3.00 -2.46
C ALA A 154 6.32 3.47 -2.38
N MET A 155 5.98 4.36 -1.44
CA MET A 155 4.59 4.76 -1.14
C MET A 155 4.43 6.29 -1.08
N PRO A 156 4.76 7.03 -2.15
CA PRO A 156 4.77 8.51 -2.13
C PRO A 156 3.37 9.14 -1.94
N GLU A 157 2.31 8.38 -2.18
CA GLU A 157 0.92 8.85 -2.11
C GLU A 157 0.31 8.80 -0.69
N LEU A 158 1.11 8.44 0.32
CA LEU A 158 0.63 8.37 1.71
C LEU A 158 0.13 9.73 2.20
N ARG A 159 -1.06 9.68 2.83
CA ARG A 159 -1.74 10.82 3.47
C ARG A 159 -1.92 10.63 4.98
N VAL A 160 -2.03 9.38 5.42
CA VAL A 160 -2.14 9.00 6.83
C VAL A 160 -1.03 8.03 7.16
N LEU A 161 -0.21 8.35 8.16
CA LEU A 161 0.86 7.48 8.62
C LEU A 161 0.90 7.44 10.15
N ILE A 162 0.77 6.22 10.69
CA ILE A 162 0.87 5.95 12.12
C ILE A 162 2.06 5.02 12.35
N LEU A 163 3.07 5.54 13.04
CA LEU A 163 4.32 4.87 13.39
C LEU A 163 4.60 4.94 14.90
N ALA A 164 3.55 5.12 15.68
CA ALA A 164 3.63 5.25 17.13
C ALA A 164 4.19 3.99 17.80
N ASP A 165 4.94 4.17 18.90
CA ASP A 165 5.53 3.08 19.72
C ASP A 165 6.38 2.12 18.86
N ASN A 166 7.45 2.67 18.29
CA ASN A 166 8.49 1.99 17.54
C ASN A 166 9.88 2.37 18.10
N GLN A 167 10.95 2.19 17.33
CA GLN A 167 12.33 2.49 17.70
C GLN A 167 12.99 3.40 16.63
N ILE A 168 12.22 4.35 16.11
CA ILE A 168 12.61 5.22 15.00
C ILE A 168 13.48 6.36 15.53
N THR A 169 14.58 6.63 14.83
CA THR A 169 15.47 7.76 15.07
C THR A 169 15.65 8.63 13.82
N ASP A 170 15.65 8.03 12.63
CA ASP A 170 15.84 8.72 11.35
C ASP A 170 14.51 8.91 10.61
N LEU A 171 14.14 10.17 10.38
CA LEU A 171 12.94 10.57 9.66
C LEU A 171 13.20 10.93 8.19
N THR A 172 14.42 10.79 7.68
CA THR A 172 14.80 11.19 6.30
C THR A 172 13.82 10.67 5.24
N PRO A 173 13.34 9.40 5.29
CA PRO A 173 12.40 8.91 4.28
C PRO A 173 11.07 9.66 4.27
N LEU A 174 10.63 10.25 5.39
CA LEU A 174 9.37 10.99 5.47
C LEU A 174 9.38 12.26 4.59
N ALA A 175 10.55 12.84 4.35
CA ALA A 175 10.66 14.05 3.53
C ALA A 175 10.14 13.87 2.09
N SER A 176 10.01 12.63 1.60
CA SER A 176 9.45 12.30 0.29
C SER A 176 7.91 12.28 0.26
N LEU A 177 7.24 12.19 1.41
CA LEU A 177 5.79 11.99 1.53
C LEU A 177 5.02 13.32 1.47
N LYS A 178 5.08 14.00 0.34
CA LYS A 178 4.55 15.38 0.16
C LYS A 178 3.04 15.53 0.35
N HIS A 179 2.31 14.43 0.30
CA HIS A 179 0.84 14.41 0.47
C HIS A 179 0.40 14.09 1.89
N LEU A 180 1.33 13.96 2.85
CA LEU A 180 1.02 13.55 4.21
C LEU A 180 0.22 14.64 4.94
N GLU A 181 -0.95 14.24 5.47
CA GLU A 181 -1.89 15.11 6.18
C GLU A 181 -1.98 14.76 7.68
N TYR A 182 -1.73 13.51 8.05
CA TYR A 182 -1.81 13.00 9.42
C TYR A 182 -0.60 12.13 9.74
N LEU A 183 0.11 12.44 10.84
CA LEU A 183 1.32 11.72 11.25
C LEU A 183 1.35 11.49 12.77
N GLU A 184 1.45 10.24 13.19
CA GLU A 184 1.73 9.86 14.57
C GLU A 184 3.11 9.21 14.71
N LEU A 185 3.97 9.81 15.52
CA LEU A 185 5.33 9.38 15.83
C LEU A 185 5.58 9.28 17.34
N PHE A 186 4.52 9.26 18.17
CA PHE A 186 4.70 9.23 19.62
C PHE A 186 5.37 7.94 20.10
N PHE A 187 6.12 7.99 21.22
CA PHE A 187 6.90 6.88 21.75
C PHE A 187 7.91 6.32 20.72
N ASN A 188 8.84 7.17 20.31
CA ASN A 188 10.01 6.80 19.52
C ASN A 188 11.27 7.42 20.15
N ASP A 189 12.42 7.32 19.49
CA ASP A 189 13.69 7.86 19.95
C ASP A 189 14.19 9.04 19.08
N ILE A 190 13.26 9.85 18.57
CA ILE A 190 13.53 10.91 17.59
C ILE A 190 14.17 12.13 18.28
N THR A 191 15.27 12.60 17.72
CA THR A 191 15.97 13.85 18.12
C THR A 191 15.88 14.90 17.01
N ASP A 192 16.12 14.49 15.76
CA ASP A 192 16.11 15.35 14.58
C ASP A 192 14.77 15.25 13.82
N ILE A 193 14.07 16.37 13.74
CA ILE A 193 12.81 16.50 13.00
C ILE A 193 12.94 17.36 11.75
N SER A 194 14.17 17.67 11.30
CA SER A 194 14.41 18.46 10.11
C SER A 194 13.72 17.92 8.83
N PRO A 195 13.57 16.58 8.63
CA PRO A 195 12.85 16.06 7.48
C PRO A 195 11.36 16.44 7.44
N LEU A 196 10.74 16.74 8.59
CA LEU A 196 9.34 17.13 8.66
C LEU A 196 9.06 18.51 8.05
N ALA A 197 10.06 19.37 7.96
CA ALA A 197 9.92 20.69 7.32
C ALA A 197 9.45 20.62 5.85
N ALA A 198 9.60 19.46 5.22
CA ALA A 198 9.17 19.21 3.85
C ALA A 198 7.68 18.85 3.68
N LEU A 199 6.91 18.70 4.79
CA LEU A 199 5.54 18.20 4.83
C LEU A 199 4.51 19.34 4.97
N ASP A 200 4.43 20.18 3.96
CA ASP A 200 3.63 21.41 3.96
C ASP A 200 2.12 21.20 4.02
N GLN A 201 1.64 19.99 3.70
CA GLN A 201 0.21 19.62 3.78
C GLN A 201 -0.20 19.02 5.12
N LEU A 202 0.75 18.86 6.07
CA LEU A 202 0.50 18.21 7.34
C LEU A 202 -0.46 19.04 8.21
N LYS A 203 -1.57 18.43 8.61
CA LYS A 203 -2.64 19.02 9.45
C LYS A 203 -2.54 18.57 10.90
N ASP A 204 -2.20 17.32 11.12
CA ASP A 204 -2.14 16.70 12.45
C ASP A 204 -0.79 15.99 12.66
N LEU A 205 -0.09 16.39 13.72
CA LEU A 205 1.21 15.83 14.07
C LEU A 205 1.29 15.49 15.56
N ASN A 206 1.60 14.23 15.86
CA ASN A 206 1.82 13.78 17.24
C ASN A 206 3.25 13.29 17.43
N LEU A 207 4.02 14.05 18.20
CA LEU A 207 5.42 13.81 18.54
C LEU A 207 5.63 13.53 20.04
N CYS A 208 4.57 13.20 20.79
CA CYS A 208 4.70 12.92 22.23
C CYS A 208 5.79 11.90 22.54
N ARG A 209 6.52 12.10 23.66
CA ARG A 209 7.55 11.15 24.12
C ARG A 209 8.56 10.78 23.04
N ASN A 210 9.33 11.77 22.68
CA ASN A 210 10.54 11.66 21.87
C ASN A 210 11.67 12.41 22.60
N ARG A 211 12.75 12.76 21.91
CA ARG A 211 13.91 13.43 22.47
C ARG A 211 14.23 14.74 21.73
N ILE A 212 13.17 15.48 21.34
CA ILE A 212 13.27 16.67 20.49
C ILE A 212 13.73 17.85 21.34
N GLU A 213 14.76 18.55 20.87
CA GLU A 213 15.31 19.78 21.46
C GLU A 213 15.17 20.99 20.52
N ASP A 214 15.01 20.79 19.20
CA ASP A 214 14.86 21.83 18.20
C ASP A 214 13.52 21.71 17.48
N VAL A 215 12.71 22.78 17.57
CA VAL A 215 11.39 22.87 16.92
C VAL A 215 11.42 23.73 15.64
N THR A 216 12.56 24.27 15.27
CA THR A 216 12.72 25.13 14.08
C THR A 216 12.10 24.53 12.83
N PRO A 217 12.23 23.22 12.56
CA PRO A 217 11.63 22.60 11.38
C PRO A 217 10.09 22.70 11.32
N LEU A 218 9.41 22.88 12.46
CA LEU A 218 7.96 22.96 12.51
C LEU A 218 7.42 24.38 12.24
N LEU A 219 8.24 25.42 12.39
CA LEU A 219 7.80 26.81 12.32
C LEU A 219 7.24 27.21 10.93
N GLY A 220 7.63 26.46 9.89
CA GLY A 220 7.17 26.63 8.51
C GLY A 220 5.87 25.90 8.17
N LEU A 221 5.38 24.97 8.99
CA LEU A 221 4.25 24.09 8.68
C LEU A 221 2.90 24.80 8.88
N LYS A 222 2.58 25.75 8.01
CA LYS A 222 1.39 26.64 8.17
C LYS A 222 0.04 25.91 8.01
N SER A 223 0.02 24.73 7.46
CA SER A 223 -1.17 23.89 7.37
C SER A 223 -1.49 23.16 8.67
N LEU A 224 -0.56 23.16 9.65
CA LEU A 224 -0.69 22.40 10.87
C LEU A 224 -1.82 22.98 11.75
N GLN A 225 -2.77 22.14 12.10
CA GLN A 225 -3.95 22.48 12.88
C GLN A 225 -3.85 21.91 14.31
N ARG A 226 -3.17 20.78 14.46
CA ARG A 226 -2.97 20.13 15.76
C ARG A 226 -1.54 19.59 15.89
N LEU A 227 -0.88 19.96 16.98
CA LEU A 227 0.46 19.50 17.35
C LEU A 227 0.44 18.99 18.79
N TRP A 228 0.73 17.70 19.00
CA TRP A 228 0.98 17.10 20.30
C TRP A 228 2.47 16.84 20.45
N ILE A 229 3.11 17.54 21.43
CA ILE A 229 4.57 17.49 21.58
C ILE A 229 5.02 17.39 23.06
N PRO A 230 4.17 16.92 24.00
CA PRO A 230 4.58 16.77 25.40
C PRO A 230 5.67 15.71 25.55
N ASP A 231 6.36 15.77 26.69
CA ASP A 231 7.42 14.83 27.06
C ASP A 231 8.54 14.78 25.99
N ASN A 232 9.02 15.99 25.63
CA ASN A 232 10.21 16.29 24.87
C ASN A 232 11.06 17.32 25.64
N PHE A 233 12.21 17.73 25.14
CA PHE A 233 13.14 18.61 25.84
C PHE A 233 12.99 20.10 25.44
N LEU A 234 11.77 20.60 25.34
CA LEU A 234 11.48 21.96 24.88
C LEU A 234 11.62 22.98 26.01
N THR A 235 12.28 24.09 25.69
CA THR A 235 12.34 25.29 26.53
C THR A 235 11.06 26.13 26.38
N GLU A 236 10.74 26.99 27.34
CA GLU A 236 9.62 27.94 27.25
C GLU A 236 9.77 28.89 26.05
N ARG A 237 11.01 29.24 25.68
CA ARG A 237 11.28 30.04 24.49
C ARG A 237 10.80 29.33 23.21
N GLN A 238 11.10 28.07 23.05
CA GLN A 238 10.72 27.28 21.87
C GLN A 238 9.19 27.07 21.80
N LYS A 239 8.53 26.93 22.95
CA LYS A 239 7.06 26.88 23.00
C LYS A 239 6.47 28.21 22.50
N ALA A 240 6.99 29.34 22.96
CA ALA A 240 6.55 30.66 22.52
C ALA A 240 6.84 30.91 21.02
N GLU A 241 7.97 30.38 20.49
CA GLU A 241 8.30 30.42 19.07
C GLU A 241 7.27 29.61 18.24
N LEU A 242 6.87 28.42 18.69
CA LEU A 242 5.82 27.60 18.04
C LEU A 242 4.47 28.33 18.03
N GLU A 243 4.03 28.88 19.16
CA GLU A 243 2.77 29.61 19.29
C GLU A 243 2.74 30.85 18.38
N THR A 244 3.87 31.57 18.29
CA THR A 244 4.02 32.73 17.41
C THR A 244 3.99 32.33 15.94
N ALA A 245 4.66 31.25 15.60
CA ALA A 245 4.77 30.79 14.21
C ALA A 245 3.51 30.11 13.69
N LEU A 246 2.73 29.45 14.58
CA LEU A 246 1.57 28.64 14.25
C LEU A 246 0.30 29.11 15.01
N PRO A 247 -0.16 30.35 14.84
CA PRO A 247 -1.21 30.94 15.67
C PRO A 247 -2.58 30.26 15.52
N GLY A 248 -2.79 29.49 14.43
CA GLY A 248 -4.01 28.72 14.20
C GLY A 248 -3.91 27.26 14.63
N CYS A 249 -2.74 26.82 15.12
CA CYS A 249 -2.52 25.45 15.53
C CYS A 249 -2.87 25.24 17.00
N ARG A 250 -3.64 24.22 17.31
CA ARG A 250 -3.81 23.76 18.69
C ARG A 250 -2.58 22.97 19.10
N ILE A 251 -1.75 23.54 20.01
CA ILE A 251 -0.52 22.90 20.47
C ILE A 251 -0.75 22.35 21.89
N GLN A 252 -0.38 21.09 22.12
CA GLN A 252 -0.49 20.42 23.42
C GLN A 252 0.91 20.11 23.96
N TYR A 253 1.24 20.65 25.12
CA TYR A 253 2.51 20.46 25.82
C TYR A 253 2.37 19.60 27.09
N GLU A 254 1.15 19.44 27.60
CA GLU A 254 0.93 18.69 28.83
C GLU A 254 0.86 17.18 28.56
N TRP A 255 1.49 16.43 29.44
CA TRP A 255 1.46 14.98 29.41
C TRP A 255 0.31 14.43 30.28
N SER A 256 -0.47 13.53 29.70
CA SER A 256 -1.34 12.60 30.43
C SER A 256 -1.26 11.22 29.79
N ARG A 257 -1.59 11.15 28.52
CA ARG A 257 -1.36 10.01 27.62
C ARG A 257 -1.07 10.57 26.23
N SER A 258 -0.33 9.84 25.40
CA SER A 258 0.07 10.28 24.04
C SER A 258 -1.10 10.66 23.14
N THR A 259 -2.30 10.19 23.45
CA THR A 259 -3.53 10.42 22.67
C THR A 259 -4.64 11.11 23.49
N SER A 260 -4.31 11.72 24.65
CA SER A 260 -5.25 12.50 25.46
C SER A 260 -5.51 13.88 24.89
N PHE A 261 -6.32 14.67 25.60
CA PHE A 261 -6.63 16.07 25.30
C PHE A 261 -7.27 16.29 23.92
N GLY A 262 -8.07 15.34 23.48
CA GLY A 262 -8.84 15.47 22.24
C GLY A 262 -8.11 14.96 20.99
N TRP A 263 -7.00 14.23 21.12
CA TRP A 263 -6.34 13.65 19.95
C TRP A 263 -7.22 12.62 19.23
N ARG A 264 -7.77 11.65 19.98
CA ARG A 264 -8.61 10.57 19.47
C ARG A 264 -10.09 10.94 19.35
N GLU A 265 -10.52 12.03 19.97
CA GLU A 265 -11.89 12.54 19.94
C GLU A 265 -12.15 13.46 18.74
N HIS A 266 -11.11 13.81 17.98
CA HIS A 266 -11.28 14.64 16.78
C HIS A 266 -12.02 13.90 15.67
N PRO A 267 -12.93 14.54 14.92
CA PRO A 267 -13.68 13.90 13.84
C PRO A 267 -12.83 13.16 12.79
N ARG A 268 -11.65 13.69 12.44
CA ARG A 268 -10.70 13.01 11.54
C ARG A 268 -10.29 11.63 12.04
N PHE A 269 -10.21 11.44 13.36
CA PHE A 269 -9.85 10.13 13.90
C PHE A 269 -10.95 9.09 13.67
N GLU A 270 -12.22 9.49 13.66
CA GLU A 270 -13.32 8.61 13.28
C GLU A 270 -13.21 8.18 11.79
N VAL A 271 -12.81 9.11 10.90
CA VAL A 271 -12.49 8.78 9.50
C VAL A 271 -11.35 7.77 9.43
N ILE A 272 -10.25 8.03 10.14
CA ILE A 272 -9.08 7.14 10.19
C ILE A 272 -9.46 5.73 10.66
N LYS A 273 -10.30 5.61 11.68
CA LYS A 273 -10.80 4.30 12.13
C LYS A 273 -11.61 3.57 11.05
N ARG A 274 -12.43 4.28 10.27
CA ARG A 274 -13.19 3.69 9.16
C ARG A 274 -12.25 3.23 8.05
N ILE A 275 -11.26 4.05 7.66
CA ILE A 275 -10.24 3.74 6.66
C ILE A 275 -9.55 2.40 7.00
N PHE A 276 -9.04 2.27 8.22
CA PHE A 276 -8.31 1.06 8.64
C PHE A 276 -9.23 -0.16 8.85
N ARG A 277 -10.49 0.05 9.15
CA ARG A 277 -11.48 -1.05 9.26
C ARG A 277 -11.89 -1.57 7.89
N SER A 278 -12.08 -0.68 6.91
CA SER A 278 -12.50 -1.04 5.55
C SER A 278 -11.33 -1.51 4.67
N GLY A 279 -10.10 -1.07 4.98
CA GLY A 279 -8.93 -1.24 4.10
C GLY A 279 -8.95 -0.31 2.88
N VAL A 280 -9.86 0.66 2.85
CA VAL A 280 -10.03 1.61 1.75
C VAL A 280 -9.87 3.04 2.28
N TYR A 281 -8.99 3.80 1.62
CA TYR A 281 -8.78 5.21 1.97
C TYR A 281 -9.99 6.07 1.56
N GLU A 282 -10.37 6.98 2.43
CA GLU A 282 -11.29 8.09 2.17
C GLU A 282 -10.64 9.41 2.64
N PRO A 283 -10.94 10.58 2.03
CA PRO A 283 -10.39 11.85 2.46
C PRO A 283 -10.67 12.16 3.93
N LEU A 284 -9.72 12.85 4.59
CA LEU A 284 -9.80 13.17 6.03
C LEU A 284 -10.72 14.35 6.35
N GLU A 285 -11.44 14.87 5.38
CA GLU A 285 -12.29 16.05 5.56
C GLU A 285 -13.53 15.78 6.44
N PRO A 286 -14.03 16.85 6.98
CA PRO A 286 -13.56 18.21 7.18
C PRO A 286 -12.70 18.42 8.39
#